data_ffd8d66efc96bcd028393e9010d925c2
#
_entry.id   ffd8d66efc96bcd028393e9010d925c2
#
_cell.length_a   1.000
_cell.length_b   1.000
_cell.length_c   1.000
_cell.angle_alpha   90.00
_cell.angle_beta   90.00
_cell.angle_gamma   90.00
#
_symmetry.space_group_name_H-M   'P 1'
#
loop_
_entity.id
_entity.type
_entity.pdbx_description
1 polymer ?
#
loop_
_entity_poly.entity_id
_entity_poly.type
_entity_poly.pdbx_seq_one_letter_code
_entity_poly.pdbx_strand_id
1 'polypeptide(L)'
;MTERELSLPTEDGGTEAYRLAGAPVPPPPPGLVFPRIAYAAAHVVADPRRMGDPWRTPAIDWDATIGFRRHLWSLGFRNAEAMDTSQRGMGLNWPAAAELIDRSLAAARATPGADLACGAGTDQLDPAEARSLDDVIRAYETQMEHVERHGGRIVLMASRALVRVARGPEDYLAVYDRLLRAARQPIILHWLGEMFDAALTGYWGSRSVPAAMDTCLGLIERNRTKVDGIKISLLERSYEEDMRARLPGGVKMYTGDDFNYPALIAGDGARHSHALLGIFDPIAPVAAAALARLGAGDRAGYDALMAPTVPLSRKIFEAPTQYYKAGVVFLAWLNGFQDHFVMVGGMQSARGILHYAEVFRLADRAGLLRDPALAAARMRALCAQHGIG
;
A
#
# COMPACT_ATOMS: atom_id res chain seq x y z
N MET A 1 -2.05 20.40 -31.18
CA MET A 1 -2.64 20.15 -29.87
C MET A 1 -1.93 21.07 -28.88
N THR A 2 -2.65 21.65 -27.93
CA THR A 2 -2.04 22.42 -26.85
C THR A 2 -1.27 21.48 -25.90
N GLU A 3 -0.44 22.02 -24.98
CA GLU A 3 0.30 21.21 -24.00
C GLU A 3 -0.59 20.35 -23.12
N ARG A 4 -1.87 20.72 -22.99
CA ARG A 4 -2.88 20.02 -22.17
C ARG A 4 -3.89 19.19 -22.99
N GLU A 5 -3.66 18.98 -24.28
CA GLU A 5 -4.54 18.18 -25.15
C GLU A 5 -3.80 16.95 -25.67
N LEU A 6 -4.46 15.79 -25.67
CA LEU A 6 -3.90 14.53 -26.17
C LEU A 6 -5.04 13.62 -26.67
N SER A 7 -4.68 12.66 -27.53
CA SER A 7 -5.59 11.57 -27.90
C SER A 7 -5.46 10.43 -26.90
N LEU A 8 -6.58 9.95 -26.38
CA LEU A 8 -6.62 8.79 -25.49
C LEU A 8 -7.40 7.65 -26.15
N PRO A 9 -6.99 6.39 -25.93
CA PRO A 9 -7.72 5.23 -26.46
C PRO A 9 -9.08 5.07 -25.79
N THR A 10 -10.01 4.52 -26.55
CA THR A 10 -11.37 4.17 -26.14
C THR A 10 -11.60 2.65 -26.24
N GLU A 11 -12.59 2.13 -25.53
CA GLU A 11 -12.87 0.68 -25.44
C GLU A 11 -13.28 0.06 -26.78
N ASP A 12 -13.83 0.85 -27.72
CA ASP A 12 -14.20 0.44 -29.07
C ASP A 12 -13.01 0.34 -30.04
N GLY A 13 -11.78 0.58 -29.53
CA GLY A 13 -10.55 0.54 -30.33
C GLY A 13 -10.26 1.86 -31.08
N GLY A 14 -11.05 2.89 -30.85
CA GLY A 14 -10.84 4.25 -31.36
C GLY A 14 -9.96 5.10 -30.44
N THR A 15 -10.00 6.40 -30.71
CA THR A 15 -9.38 7.43 -29.86
C THR A 15 -10.32 8.61 -29.67
N GLU A 16 -10.22 9.27 -28.54
CA GLU A 16 -10.92 10.54 -28.27
C GLU A 16 -9.93 11.66 -27.95
N ALA A 17 -10.26 12.87 -28.34
CA ALA A 17 -9.52 14.05 -27.90
C ALA A 17 -9.84 14.32 -26.42
N TYR A 18 -8.81 14.37 -25.58
CA TYR A 18 -8.94 14.68 -24.17
C TYR A 18 -8.18 15.94 -23.82
N ARG A 19 -8.83 16.83 -23.10
CA ARG A 19 -8.23 18.06 -22.58
C ARG A 19 -8.21 18.00 -21.05
N LEU A 20 -7.02 18.12 -20.46
CA LEU A 20 -6.88 18.18 -19.01
C LEU A 20 -7.60 19.43 -18.47
N ALA A 21 -8.49 19.21 -17.52
CA ALA A 21 -9.32 20.24 -16.88
C ALA A 21 -9.04 20.35 -15.37
N GLY A 22 -8.38 19.36 -14.77
CA GLY A 22 -8.06 19.32 -13.35
C GLY A 22 -7.09 20.43 -12.94
N ALA A 23 -7.36 21.03 -11.78
CA ALA A 23 -6.42 21.91 -11.10
C ALA A 23 -5.69 21.12 -10.02
N PRO A 24 -4.35 21.10 -10.01
CA PRO A 24 -3.60 20.41 -8.96
C PRO A 24 -3.99 20.91 -7.56
N VAL A 25 -4.29 19.98 -6.66
CA VAL A 25 -4.50 20.33 -5.25
C VAL A 25 -3.15 20.71 -4.66
N PRO A 26 -3.01 21.93 -4.12
CA PRO A 26 -1.76 22.35 -3.52
C PRO A 26 -1.45 21.49 -2.29
N PRO A 27 -0.18 21.10 -2.09
CA PRO A 27 0.19 20.39 -0.87
C PRO A 27 -0.08 21.30 0.34
N PRO A 28 -0.51 20.71 1.46
CA PRO A 28 -0.71 21.47 2.69
C PRO A 28 0.65 22.00 3.21
N PRO A 29 0.64 23.02 4.07
CA PRO A 29 1.87 23.52 4.67
C PRO A 29 2.59 22.40 5.46
N PRO A 30 3.93 22.44 5.54
CA PRO A 30 4.70 21.46 6.29
C PRO A 30 4.40 21.51 7.80
N GLY A 31 4.62 20.38 8.49
CA GLY A 31 4.46 20.31 9.96
C GLY A 31 3.03 19.99 10.42
N LEU A 32 2.16 19.55 9.53
CA LEU A 32 0.82 19.11 9.91
C LEU A 32 0.84 17.86 10.80
N VAL A 33 0.04 17.92 11.85
CA VAL A 33 -0.28 16.74 12.66
C VAL A 33 -1.67 16.26 12.26
N PHE A 34 -1.74 15.06 11.76
CA PHE A 34 -3.03 14.46 11.38
C PHE A 34 -3.82 14.00 12.60
N PRO A 35 -5.16 14.07 12.55
CA PRO A 35 -6.01 13.56 13.63
C PRO A 35 -6.05 12.02 13.67
N ARG A 36 -5.40 11.37 12.71
CA ARG A 36 -5.29 9.93 12.54
C ARG A 36 -3.83 9.56 12.29
N ILE A 37 -3.41 8.37 12.76
CA ILE A 37 -2.17 7.79 12.28
C ILE A 37 -2.38 7.39 10.82
N ALA A 38 -1.53 7.86 9.92
CA ALA A 38 -1.66 7.62 8.50
C ALA A 38 -0.32 7.11 7.93
N TYR A 39 -0.31 5.82 7.61
CA TYR A 39 0.77 5.18 6.87
C TYR A 39 0.45 5.15 5.37
N ALA A 40 1.36 5.63 4.54
CA ALA A 40 1.36 5.40 3.11
C ALA A 40 2.29 4.22 2.81
N ALA A 41 1.78 3.19 2.13
CA ALA A 41 2.61 2.08 1.67
C ALA A 41 3.27 2.48 0.36
N ALA A 42 4.59 2.75 0.40
CA ALA A 42 5.31 3.35 -0.69
C ALA A 42 5.81 2.32 -1.73
N HIS A 43 5.75 2.70 -3.01
CA HIS A 43 6.33 1.92 -4.10
C HIS A 43 7.87 1.98 -4.10
N VAL A 44 8.50 1.14 -4.91
CA VAL A 44 9.93 1.20 -5.24
C VAL A 44 10.12 1.68 -6.68
N VAL A 45 11.20 2.40 -6.92
CA VAL A 45 11.60 2.84 -8.27
C VAL A 45 12.63 1.87 -8.80
N ALA A 46 12.35 1.26 -9.96
CA ALA A 46 13.30 0.40 -10.63
C ALA A 46 14.47 1.20 -11.23
N ASP A 47 15.64 0.57 -11.37
CA ASP A 47 16.74 1.14 -12.17
C ASP A 47 16.85 0.38 -13.52
N PRO A 48 16.22 0.88 -14.60
CA PRO A 48 16.21 0.20 -15.88
C PRO A 48 17.58 0.09 -16.53
N ARG A 49 18.55 0.91 -16.13
CA ARG A 49 19.92 0.92 -16.67
C ARG A 49 20.80 -0.18 -16.08
N ARG A 50 20.43 -0.70 -14.90
CA ARG A 50 21.14 -1.80 -14.22
C ARG A 50 20.40 -3.14 -14.28
N MET A 51 19.24 -3.17 -14.87
CA MET A 51 18.36 -4.33 -14.92
C MET A 51 18.75 -5.23 -16.12
N GLY A 52 19.54 -6.28 -15.87
CA GLY A 52 19.93 -7.25 -16.90
C GLY A 52 18.82 -8.25 -17.21
N ASP A 53 18.16 -8.77 -16.18
CA ASP A 53 16.98 -9.64 -16.30
C ASP A 53 15.88 -9.09 -15.38
N PRO A 54 14.90 -8.36 -15.96
CA PRO A 54 13.87 -7.70 -15.16
C PRO A 54 12.98 -8.67 -14.39
N TRP A 55 12.90 -9.94 -14.80
CA TRP A 55 12.07 -10.96 -14.16
C TRP A 55 12.72 -11.61 -12.94
N ARG A 56 14.06 -11.66 -12.90
CA ARG A 56 14.79 -12.44 -11.90
C ARG A 56 15.62 -11.60 -10.95
N THR A 57 16.13 -10.47 -11.43
CA THR A 57 17.09 -9.68 -10.67
C THR A 57 16.56 -8.26 -10.50
N PRO A 58 16.00 -7.92 -9.33
CA PRO A 58 15.56 -6.56 -9.08
C PRO A 58 16.74 -5.60 -9.07
N ALA A 59 16.61 -4.50 -9.79
CA ALA A 59 17.53 -3.37 -9.68
C ALA A 59 16.70 -2.14 -9.25
N ILE A 60 17.13 -1.47 -8.19
CA ILE A 60 16.41 -0.37 -7.55
C ILE A 60 17.21 0.92 -7.70
N ASP A 61 16.54 1.98 -8.14
CA ASP A 61 17.02 3.35 -8.01
C ASP A 61 16.78 3.80 -6.56
N TRP A 62 17.84 3.70 -5.77
CA TRP A 62 17.78 4.00 -4.33
C TRP A 62 17.53 5.47 -4.05
N ASP A 63 18.06 6.38 -4.86
CA ASP A 63 17.91 7.83 -4.65
C ASP A 63 16.47 8.26 -4.91
N ALA A 64 15.87 7.84 -6.01
CA ALA A 64 14.48 8.09 -6.33
C ALA A 64 13.54 7.40 -5.31
N THR A 65 13.84 6.14 -4.94
CA THR A 65 13.06 5.36 -3.97
C THR A 65 13.04 6.04 -2.59
N ILE A 66 14.18 6.44 -2.06
CA ILE A 66 14.28 7.12 -0.76
C ILE A 66 13.78 8.57 -0.85
N GLY A 67 13.99 9.23 -1.99
CA GLY A 67 13.43 10.55 -2.28
C GLY A 67 11.91 10.58 -2.15
N PHE A 68 11.22 9.55 -2.65
CA PHE A 68 9.77 9.44 -2.50
C PHE A 68 9.33 9.25 -1.04
N ARG A 69 10.07 8.48 -0.21
CA ARG A 69 9.81 8.36 1.23
C ARG A 69 9.90 9.71 1.92
N ARG A 70 10.94 10.49 1.61
CA ARG A 70 11.09 11.85 2.14
C ARG A 70 9.94 12.77 1.71
N HIS A 71 9.43 12.62 0.49
CA HIS A 71 8.25 13.33 0.04
C HIS A 71 7.03 12.99 0.91
N LEU A 72 6.76 11.71 1.19
CA LEU A 72 5.65 11.30 2.05
C LEU A 72 5.81 11.86 3.49
N TRP A 73 7.01 11.81 4.07
CA TRP A 73 7.27 12.39 5.39
C TRP A 73 7.06 13.90 5.39
N SER A 74 7.45 14.61 4.32
CA SER A 74 7.23 16.07 4.22
C SER A 74 5.76 16.46 4.19
N LEU A 75 4.88 15.55 3.79
CA LEU A 75 3.43 15.72 3.81
C LEU A 75 2.79 15.30 5.15
N GLY A 76 3.57 14.75 6.10
CA GLY A 76 3.08 14.32 7.41
C GLY A 76 2.68 12.83 7.50
N PHE A 77 2.87 12.05 6.44
CA PHE A 77 2.62 10.60 6.49
C PHE A 77 3.76 9.86 7.21
N ARG A 78 3.41 8.70 7.75
CA ARG A 78 4.36 7.63 8.08
C ARG A 78 4.48 6.70 6.88
N ASN A 79 5.63 6.03 6.72
CA ASN A 79 5.79 5.03 5.66
C ASN A 79 5.50 3.62 6.18
N ALA A 80 4.70 2.86 5.45
CA ALA A 80 4.64 1.41 5.57
C ALA A 80 5.64 0.81 4.56
N GLU A 81 6.81 0.39 5.08
CA GLU A 81 7.96 0.04 4.26
C GLU A 81 8.00 -1.43 3.92
N ALA A 82 8.47 -1.72 2.71
CA ALA A 82 8.62 -3.06 2.17
C ALA A 82 7.34 -3.90 2.29
N MET A 83 6.19 -3.28 2.00
CA MET A 83 4.87 -3.92 1.95
C MET A 83 4.54 -4.39 0.51
N ASP A 84 3.31 -4.79 0.27
CA ASP A 84 2.85 -5.24 -1.06
C ASP A 84 3.02 -4.16 -2.14
N THR A 85 2.82 -2.88 -1.79
CA THR A 85 2.98 -1.75 -2.73
C THR A 85 4.40 -1.64 -3.26
N SER A 86 5.42 -2.01 -2.47
CA SER A 86 6.80 -2.11 -2.92
C SER A 86 7.11 -3.41 -3.67
N GLN A 87 6.11 -4.10 -4.12
CA GLN A 87 6.20 -5.33 -4.94
C GLN A 87 6.80 -6.56 -4.21
N ARG A 88 6.67 -6.66 -2.86
CA ARG A 88 7.05 -7.89 -2.13
C ARG A 88 6.37 -9.11 -2.76
N GLY A 89 7.18 -10.13 -3.10
CA GLY A 89 6.70 -11.34 -3.75
C GLY A 89 6.22 -11.17 -5.20
N MET A 90 6.39 -9.98 -5.78
CA MET A 90 6.01 -9.65 -7.17
C MET A 90 7.12 -8.85 -7.88
N GLY A 91 8.36 -9.29 -7.73
CA GLY A 91 9.55 -8.66 -8.31
C GLY A 91 10.56 -8.22 -7.25
N LEU A 92 10.13 -7.75 -6.08
CA LEU A 92 11.01 -7.44 -4.96
C LEU A 92 11.17 -8.70 -4.09
N ASN A 93 12.36 -9.30 -4.10
CA ASN A 93 12.71 -10.44 -3.27
C ASN A 93 13.17 -10.01 -1.86
N TRP A 94 13.33 -10.96 -0.93
CA TRP A 94 13.71 -10.64 0.45
C TRP A 94 15.05 -9.90 0.57
N PRO A 95 16.16 -10.28 -0.12
CA PRO A 95 17.39 -9.49 -0.03
C PRO A 95 17.22 -8.02 -0.40
N ALA A 96 16.50 -7.72 -1.47
CA ALA A 96 16.22 -6.34 -1.89
C ALA A 96 15.26 -5.63 -0.92
N ALA A 97 14.29 -6.36 -0.36
CA ALA A 97 13.39 -5.81 0.66
C ALA A 97 14.13 -5.51 1.97
N ALA A 98 15.08 -6.35 2.38
CA ALA A 98 15.92 -6.10 3.56
C ALA A 98 16.77 -4.84 3.37
N GLU A 99 17.41 -4.68 2.20
CA GLU A 99 18.17 -3.47 1.87
C GLU A 99 17.27 -2.22 1.84
N LEU A 100 16.05 -2.34 1.32
CA LEU A 100 15.07 -1.25 1.32
C LEU A 100 14.72 -0.82 2.76
N ILE A 101 14.49 -1.77 3.66
CA ILE A 101 14.23 -1.52 5.08
C ILE A 101 15.41 -0.79 5.72
N ASP A 102 16.63 -1.25 5.49
CA ASP A 102 17.84 -0.67 6.08
C ASP A 102 18.04 0.77 5.64
N ARG A 103 17.91 1.04 4.34
CA ARG A 103 18.05 2.39 3.75
C ARG A 103 16.94 3.33 4.22
N SER A 104 15.71 2.85 4.29
CA SER A 104 14.57 3.66 4.73
C SER A 104 14.66 4.00 6.21
N LEU A 105 15.07 3.04 7.07
CA LEU A 105 15.31 3.31 8.50
C LEU A 105 16.48 4.27 8.71
N ALA A 106 17.55 4.16 7.91
CA ALA A 106 18.66 5.11 7.96
C ALA A 106 18.22 6.52 7.53
N ALA A 107 17.42 6.63 6.46
CA ALA A 107 16.87 7.89 5.99
C ALA A 107 15.92 8.53 7.02
N ALA A 108 15.08 7.73 7.68
CA ALA A 108 14.16 8.21 8.71
C ALA A 108 14.91 8.77 9.91
N ARG A 109 15.97 8.10 10.38
CA ARG A 109 16.82 8.63 11.48
C ARG A 109 17.44 9.98 11.15
N ALA A 110 17.70 10.25 9.87
CA ALA A 110 18.26 11.51 9.39
C ALA A 110 17.21 12.59 9.07
N THR A 111 15.90 12.26 9.17
CA THR A 111 14.81 13.16 8.80
C THR A 111 13.95 13.45 10.04
N PRO A 112 13.96 14.68 10.57
CA PRO A 112 13.14 15.04 11.73
C PRO A 112 11.64 14.74 11.52
N GLY A 113 11.03 14.05 12.48
CA GLY A 113 9.60 13.70 12.44
C GLY A 113 9.24 12.50 11.53
N ALA A 114 10.21 11.93 10.81
CA ALA A 114 9.96 10.74 10.02
C ALA A 114 9.68 9.53 10.91
N ASP A 115 8.70 8.71 10.51
CA ASP A 115 8.36 7.45 11.17
C ASP A 115 7.99 6.41 10.11
N LEU A 116 8.26 5.14 10.41
CA LEU A 116 7.89 4.04 9.53
C LEU A 116 7.67 2.73 10.30
N ALA A 117 6.92 1.83 9.66
CA ALA A 117 6.78 0.46 10.08
C ALA A 117 7.08 -0.47 8.91
N CYS A 118 7.81 -1.57 9.18
CA CYS A 118 8.38 -2.43 8.16
C CYS A 118 7.64 -3.77 8.08
N GLY A 119 7.35 -4.22 6.87
CA GLY A 119 6.76 -5.51 6.61
C GLY A 119 7.71 -6.65 6.97
N ALA A 120 7.26 -7.57 7.82
CA ALA A 120 7.89 -8.84 8.08
C ALA A 120 6.96 -9.98 7.67
N GLY A 121 7.43 -10.87 6.83
CA GLY A 121 6.68 -11.98 6.26
C GLY A 121 7.50 -13.26 6.17
N THR A 122 7.15 -14.09 5.21
CA THR A 122 7.81 -15.39 4.98
C THR A 122 8.19 -15.62 3.51
N ASP A 123 8.25 -14.56 2.73
CA ASP A 123 8.42 -14.64 1.27
C ASP A 123 9.79 -15.14 0.80
N GLN A 124 10.78 -15.27 1.70
CA GLN A 124 12.02 -16.00 1.43
C GLN A 124 11.87 -17.52 1.52
N LEU A 125 10.76 -18.02 2.10
CA LEU A 125 10.41 -19.43 2.13
C LEU A 125 9.41 -19.72 1.01
N ASP A 126 9.80 -20.56 0.05
CA ASP A 126 8.83 -21.06 -0.93
C ASP A 126 7.71 -21.82 -0.21
N PRO A 127 6.43 -21.45 -0.38
CA PRO A 127 5.33 -22.18 0.24
C PRO A 127 5.33 -23.67 -0.09
N ALA A 128 5.85 -24.08 -1.25
CA ALA A 128 5.97 -25.49 -1.62
C ALA A 128 7.00 -26.26 -0.78
N GLU A 129 7.98 -25.55 -0.21
CA GLU A 129 9.03 -26.13 0.64
C GLU A 129 8.66 -26.13 2.13
N ALA A 130 7.63 -25.38 2.53
CA ALA A 130 7.14 -25.35 3.90
C ALA A 130 6.51 -26.71 4.26
N ARG A 131 7.03 -27.35 5.34
CA ARG A 131 6.59 -28.68 5.79
C ARG A 131 5.97 -28.66 7.19
N SER A 132 6.22 -27.61 7.96
CA SER A 132 5.79 -27.51 9.35
C SER A 132 5.51 -26.06 9.74
N LEU A 133 4.81 -25.87 10.87
CA LEU A 133 4.63 -24.56 11.49
C LEU A 133 5.98 -23.96 11.93
N ASP A 134 6.94 -24.79 12.33
CA ASP A 134 8.28 -24.33 12.72
C ASP A 134 9.06 -23.74 11.54
N ASP A 135 8.87 -24.21 10.31
CA ASP A 135 9.47 -23.61 9.13
C ASP A 135 8.95 -22.19 8.92
N VAL A 136 7.64 -22.02 9.08
CA VAL A 136 6.97 -20.71 8.97
C VAL A 136 7.42 -19.76 10.08
N ILE A 137 7.49 -20.26 11.31
CA ILE A 137 7.96 -19.47 12.48
C ILE A 137 9.38 -18.98 12.23
N ARG A 138 10.31 -19.86 11.85
CA ARG A 138 11.70 -19.47 11.53
C ARG A 138 11.79 -18.44 10.42
N ALA A 139 10.97 -18.58 9.38
CA ALA A 139 10.95 -17.62 8.30
C ALA A 139 10.51 -16.23 8.77
N TYR A 140 9.45 -16.15 9.58
CA TYR A 140 9.02 -14.90 10.20
C TYR A 140 10.06 -14.33 11.16
N GLU A 141 10.59 -15.16 12.08
CA GLU A 141 11.58 -14.73 13.08
C GLU A 141 12.82 -14.13 12.39
N THR A 142 13.26 -14.67 11.25
CA THR A 142 14.37 -14.13 10.44
C THR A 142 14.09 -12.69 10.00
N GLN A 143 12.92 -12.42 9.47
CA GLN A 143 12.56 -11.07 9.00
C GLN A 143 12.26 -10.12 10.17
N MET A 144 11.58 -10.59 11.20
CA MET A 144 11.31 -9.80 12.40
C MET A 144 12.62 -9.37 13.08
N GLU A 145 13.57 -10.29 13.24
CA GLU A 145 14.88 -9.99 13.81
C GLU A 145 15.66 -8.95 12.98
N HIS A 146 15.59 -9.05 11.66
CA HIS A 146 16.21 -8.06 10.78
C HIS A 146 15.63 -6.66 11.01
N VAL A 147 14.31 -6.51 11.02
CA VAL A 147 13.63 -5.24 11.26
C VAL A 147 13.99 -4.67 12.66
N GLU A 148 13.89 -5.50 13.70
CA GLU A 148 14.14 -5.07 15.08
C GLU A 148 15.61 -4.74 15.36
N ARG A 149 16.55 -5.43 14.71
CA ARG A 149 18.00 -5.14 14.81
C ARG A 149 18.32 -3.73 14.31
N HIS A 150 17.57 -3.25 13.33
CA HIS A 150 17.71 -1.91 12.79
C HIS A 150 16.80 -0.87 13.46
N GLY A 151 16.09 -1.27 14.53
CA GLY A 151 15.21 -0.39 15.33
C GLY A 151 13.86 -0.08 14.68
N GLY A 152 13.45 -0.87 13.68
CA GLY A 152 12.17 -0.72 12.99
C GLY A 152 10.99 -1.29 13.79
N ARG A 153 9.79 -0.76 13.56
CA ARG A 153 8.52 -1.36 13.97
C ARG A 153 8.09 -2.40 12.96
N ILE A 154 7.34 -3.39 13.39
CA ILE A 154 6.90 -4.50 12.53
C ILE A 154 5.44 -4.32 12.10
N VAL A 155 5.19 -4.52 10.80
CA VAL A 155 3.89 -4.94 10.26
C VAL A 155 4.01 -6.41 9.91
N LEU A 156 3.34 -7.29 10.65
CA LEU A 156 3.40 -8.73 10.42
C LEU A 156 2.46 -9.11 9.29
N MET A 157 3.03 -9.44 8.14
CA MET A 157 2.31 -9.70 6.90
C MET A 157 1.72 -11.11 6.88
N ALA A 158 0.64 -11.31 6.13
CA ALA A 158 0.08 -12.65 5.89
C ALA A 158 1.07 -13.55 5.15
N SER A 159 1.03 -14.87 5.45
CA SER A 159 1.96 -15.87 4.93
C SER A 159 1.26 -16.93 4.08
N ARG A 160 1.67 -17.07 2.82
CA ARG A 160 1.29 -18.19 1.94
C ARG A 160 1.76 -19.54 2.51
N ALA A 161 2.97 -19.56 3.08
CA ALA A 161 3.53 -20.76 3.68
C ALA A 161 2.71 -21.23 4.89
N LEU A 162 2.17 -20.29 5.70
CA LEU A 162 1.28 -20.64 6.80
C LEU A 162 -0.03 -21.26 6.30
N VAL A 163 -0.67 -20.66 5.28
CA VAL A 163 -1.88 -21.26 4.67
C VAL A 163 -1.62 -22.68 4.19
N ARG A 164 -0.42 -22.93 3.63
CA ARG A 164 -0.04 -24.23 3.07
C ARG A 164 0.08 -25.33 4.14
N VAL A 165 0.57 -25.00 5.33
CA VAL A 165 0.86 -26.00 6.39
C VAL A 165 -0.18 -26.03 7.49
N ALA A 166 -0.96 -24.97 7.69
CA ALA A 166 -1.98 -24.88 8.73
C ALA A 166 -3.16 -25.83 8.43
N ARG A 167 -3.67 -26.50 9.46
CA ARG A 167 -4.80 -27.44 9.40
C ARG A 167 -6.11 -26.81 9.88
N GLY A 168 -6.01 -25.73 10.64
CA GLY A 168 -7.16 -25.04 11.22
C GLY A 168 -6.76 -23.82 12.04
N PRO A 169 -7.72 -23.17 12.70
CA PRO A 169 -7.50 -21.94 13.46
C PRO A 169 -6.38 -22.04 14.52
N GLU A 170 -6.28 -23.19 15.20
CA GLU A 170 -5.31 -23.41 16.28
C GLU A 170 -3.85 -23.30 15.82
N ASP A 171 -3.57 -23.68 14.57
CA ASP A 171 -2.24 -23.56 13.99
C ASP A 171 -1.87 -22.09 13.75
N TYR A 172 -2.81 -21.26 13.30
CA TYR A 172 -2.62 -19.82 13.22
C TYR A 172 -2.36 -19.23 14.61
N LEU A 173 -3.17 -19.60 15.60
CA LEU A 173 -3.02 -19.12 16.96
C LEU A 173 -1.63 -19.49 17.51
N ALA A 174 -1.16 -20.72 17.32
CA ALA A 174 0.14 -21.18 17.79
C ALA A 174 1.30 -20.39 17.16
N VAL A 175 1.26 -20.16 15.85
CA VAL A 175 2.29 -19.39 15.14
C VAL A 175 2.30 -17.95 15.64
N TYR A 176 1.16 -17.26 15.59
CA TYR A 176 1.09 -15.85 15.96
C TYR A 176 1.38 -15.61 17.46
N ASP A 177 0.92 -16.47 18.37
CA ASP A 177 1.26 -16.39 19.80
C ASP A 177 2.78 -16.50 20.02
N ARG A 178 3.47 -17.35 19.27
CA ARG A 178 4.92 -17.47 19.32
C ARG A 178 5.61 -16.19 18.85
N LEU A 179 5.20 -15.65 17.70
CA LEU A 179 5.77 -14.44 17.11
C LEU A 179 5.51 -13.20 17.98
N LEU A 180 4.29 -13.06 18.51
CA LEU A 180 3.93 -11.94 19.39
C LEU A 180 4.74 -11.97 20.70
N ARG A 181 4.96 -13.15 21.28
CA ARG A 181 5.84 -13.27 22.47
C ARG A 181 7.29 -12.89 22.16
N ALA A 182 7.81 -13.24 20.99
CA ALA A 182 9.17 -12.92 20.57
C ALA A 182 9.38 -11.43 20.27
N ALA A 183 8.34 -10.72 19.81
CA ALA A 183 8.43 -9.31 19.44
C ALA A 183 8.87 -8.43 20.62
N ARG A 184 9.84 -7.53 20.36
CA ARG A 184 10.37 -6.58 21.35
C ARG A 184 9.42 -5.41 21.60
N GLN A 185 8.64 -5.01 20.60
CA GLN A 185 7.66 -3.92 20.65
C GLN A 185 6.30 -4.42 20.15
N PRO A 186 5.19 -3.73 20.52
CA PRO A 186 3.88 -4.03 19.92
C PRO A 186 3.93 -3.89 18.40
N ILE A 187 3.37 -4.86 17.71
CA ILE A 187 3.36 -4.96 16.24
C ILE A 187 1.98 -4.68 15.64
N ILE A 188 1.96 -4.32 14.37
CA ILE A 188 0.73 -4.22 13.57
C ILE A 188 0.53 -5.55 12.88
N LEU A 189 -0.60 -6.20 13.10
CA LEU A 189 -1.00 -7.38 12.33
C LEU A 189 -1.53 -6.93 10.96
N HIS A 190 -1.30 -7.73 9.91
CA HIS A 190 -1.88 -7.47 8.60
C HIS A 190 -2.65 -8.69 8.09
N TRP A 191 -3.96 -8.56 7.99
CA TRP A 191 -4.84 -9.53 7.33
C TRP A 191 -5.10 -9.07 5.89
N LEU A 192 -4.46 -9.74 4.94
CA LEU A 192 -4.61 -9.51 3.51
C LEU A 192 -5.66 -10.47 2.95
N GLY A 193 -6.65 -9.93 2.22
CA GLY A 193 -7.71 -10.71 1.60
C GLY A 193 -7.28 -11.46 0.33
N GLU A 194 -8.03 -12.51 0.00
CA GLU A 194 -7.77 -13.34 -1.19
C GLU A 194 -7.89 -12.60 -2.52
N MET A 195 -8.57 -11.44 -2.56
CA MET A 195 -8.64 -10.59 -3.75
C MET A 195 -7.27 -9.98 -4.11
N PHE A 196 -6.36 -9.83 -3.13
CA PHE A 196 -4.97 -9.43 -3.36
C PHE A 196 -4.05 -10.61 -3.63
N ASP A 197 -4.38 -11.78 -3.08
CA ASP A 197 -3.57 -12.99 -3.23
C ASP A 197 -4.43 -14.24 -2.96
N ALA A 198 -4.82 -14.93 -4.03
CA ALA A 198 -5.65 -16.13 -3.94
C ALA A 198 -5.03 -17.27 -3.09
N ALA A 199 -3.68 -17.27 -2.93
CA ALA A 199 -3.01 -18.24 -2.06
C ALA A 199 -3.28 -18.01 -0.56
N LEU A 200 -3.93 -16.89 -0.20
CA LEU A 200 -4.35 -16.58 1.18
C LEU A 200 -5.82 -16.96 1.47
N THR A 201 -6.50 -17.63 0.54
CA THR A 201 -7.88 -18.11 0.76
C THR A 201 -7.97 -18.95 2.04
N GLY A 202 -8.92 -18.60 2.91
CA GLY A 202 -9.11 -19.30 4.19
C GLY A 202 -8.13 -18.90 5.30
N TYR A 203 -7.50 -17.75 5.19
CA TYR A 203 -6.62 -17.21 6.25
C TYR A 203 -7.34 -17.17 7.61
N TRP A 204 -6.61 -17.33 8.69
CA TRP A 204 -7.12 -17.57 10.04
C TRP A 204 -7.87 -18.89 10.23
N GLY A 205 -7.71 -19.83 9.29
CA GLY A 205 -8.24 -21.19 9.37
C GLY A 205 -9.71 -21.33 8.98
N SER A 206 -10.31 -20.31 8.34
CA SER A 206 -11.70 -20.39 7.85
C SER A 206 -11.90 -19.59 6.57
N ARG A 207 -12.74 -20.12 5.67
CA ARG A 207 -13.24 -19.37 4.49
C ARG A 207 -14.37 -18.40 4.85
N SER A 208 -15.02 -18.59 6.00
CA SER A 208 -16.00 -17.64 6.53
C SER A 208 -15.27 -16.48 7.19
N VAL A 209 -15.39 -15.28 6.63
CA VAL A 209 -14.75 -14.06 7.20
C VAL A 209 -15.18 -13.83 8.66
N PRO A 210 -16.46 -13.97 9.06
CA PRO A 210 -16.82 -13.85 10.47
C PRO A 210 -16.10 -14.85 11.38
N ALA A 211 -16.01 -16.14 10.98
CA ALA A 211 -15.31 -17.14 11.79
C ALA A 211 -13.79 -16.90 11.84
N ALA A 212 -13.18 -16.48 10.73
CA ALA A 212 -11.78 -16.06 10.68
C ALA A 212 -11.54 -14.82 11.58
N MET A 213 -12.49 -13.91 11.63
CA MET A 213 -12.46 -12.73 12.49
C MET A 213 -12.49 -13.10 13.97
N ASP A 214 -13.33 -14.06 14.35
CA ASP A 214 -13.38 -14.56 15.73
C ASP A 214 -12.03 -15.15 16.17
N THR A 215 -11.38 -15.92 15.30
CA THR A 215 -10.02 -16.44 15.53
C THR A 215 -9.01 -15.31 15.74
N CYS A 216 -9.02 -14.34 14.84
CA CYS A 216 -8.11 -13.20 14.90
C CYS A 216 -8.33 -12.33 16.14
N LEU A 217 -9.57 -12.01 16.48
CA LEU A 217 -9.92 -11.23 17.68
C LEU A 217 -9.55 -11.97 18.97
N GLY A 218 -9.75 -13.30 19.02
CA GLY A 218 -9.30 -14.12 20.13
C GLY A 218 -7.79 -14.08 20.35
N LEU A 219 -7.01 -14.07 19.27
CA LEU A 219 -5.55 -13.87 19.34
C LEU A 219 -5.21 -12.49 19.90
N ILE A 220 -5.83 -11.43 19.35
CA ILE A 220 -5.58 -10.04 19.73
C ILE A 220 -5.89 -9.83 21.23
N GLU A 221 -7.03 -10.33 21.72
CA GLU A 221 -7.43 -10.20 23.12
C GLU A 221 -6.40 -10.83 24.06
N ARG A 222 -5.92 -12.03 23.75
CA ARG A 222 -4.91 -12.72 24.57
C ARG A 222 -3.55 -12.01 24.57
N ASN A 223 -3.23 -11.28 23.50
CA ASN A 223 -1.93 -10.65 23.28
C ASN A 223 -2.01 -9.12 23.19
N ARG A 224 -3.04 -8.50 23.76
CA ARG A 224 -3.33 -7.06 23.59
C ARG A 224 -2.17 -6.11 23.85
N THR A 225 -1.26 -6.48 24.75
CA THR A 225 -0.07 -5.67 25.09
C THR A 225 1.05 -5.79 24.04
N LYS A 226 0.97 -6.77 23.15
CA LYS A 226 1.92 -7.04 22.07
C LYS A 226 1.38 -6.64 20.69
N VAL A 227 0.13 -6.19 20.60
CA VAL A 227 -0.53 -5.77 19.36
C VAL A 227 -0.80 -4.27 19.42
N ASP A 228 -0.11 -3.48 18.60
CA ASP A 228 -0.40 -2.05 18.40
C ASP A 228 -1.74 -1.85 17.70
N GLY A 229 -2.02 -2.69 16.73
CA GLY A 229 -3.26 -2.66 15.98
C GLY A 229 -3.30 -3.74 14.90
N ILE A 230 -4.40 -3.74 14.16
CA ILE A 230 -4.57 -4.61 13.00
C ILE A 230 -4.95 -3.80 11.78
N LYS A 231 -4.29 -4.10 10.65
CA LYS A 231 -4.70 -3.72 9.30
C LYS A 231 -5.51 -4.84 8.68
N ILE A 232 -6.70 -4.54 8.16
CA ILE A 232 -7.41 -5.48 7.31
C ILE A 232 -7.59 -4.91 5.90
N SER A 233 -7.37 -5.75 4.89
CA SER A 233 -7.48 -5.43 3.47
C SER A 233 -8.45 -6.42 2.82
N LEU A 234 -9.74 -6.29 3.16
CA LEU A 234 -10.81 -7.16 2.66
C LEU A 234 -11.70 -6.46 1.63
N LEU A 235 -11.53 -5.15 1.42
CA LEU A 235 -12.28 -4.28 0.50
C LEU A 235 -13.81 -4.31 0.75
N GLU A 236 -14.20 -4.58 1.99
CA GLU A 236 -15.60 -4.62 2.43
C GLU A 236 -15.72 -3.87 3.78
N ARG A 237 -16.37 -2.74 3.71
CA ARG A 237 -16.50 -1.78 4.82
C ARG A 237 -17.10 -2.42 6.07
N SER A 238 -18.12 -3.24 5.91
CA SER A 238 -18.86 -3.84 7.02
C SER A 238 -17.98 -4.74 7.90
N TYR A 239 -17.04 -5.47 7.30
CA TYR A 239 -16.08 -6.30 8.05
C TYR A 239 -15.13 -5.46 8.90
N GLU A 240 -14.68 -4.33 8.37
CA GLU A 240 -13.80 -3.46 9.14
C GLU A 240 -14.54 -2.77 10.29
N GLU A 241 -15.77 -2.31 10.05
CA GLU A 241 -16.61 -1.69 11.08
C GLU A 241 -16.95 -2.69 12.21
N ASP A 242 -17.27 -3.95 11.87
CA ASP A 242 -17.51 -5.01 12.85
C ASP A 242 -16.25 -5.30 13.67
N MET A 243 -15.13 -5.54 13.00
CA MET A 243 -13.86 -5.80 13.70
C MET A 243 -13.47 -4.64 14.61
N ARG A 244 -13.54 -3.40 14.10
CA ARG A 244 -13.25 -2.18 14.86
C ARG A 244 -14.11 -2.06 16.12
N ALA A 245 -15.38 -2.45 16.02
CA ALA A 245 -16.30 -2.41 17.14
C ALA A 245 -15.94 -3.41 18.26
N ARG A 246 -15.26 -4.50 17.90
CA ARG A 246 -14.93 -5.64 18.77
C ARG A 246 -13.48 -5.64 19.25
N LEU A 247 -12.62 -4.76 18.75
CA LEU A 247 -11.23 -4.66 19.19
C LEU A 247 -11.15 -4.26 20.67
N PRO A 248 -10.23 -4.87 21.44
CA PRO A 248 -10.00 -4.49 22.83
C PRO A 248 -9.44 -3.07 22.94
N GLY A 249 -9.71 -2.43 24.08
CA GLY A 249 -9.23 -1.07 24.34
C GLY A 249 -7.70 -0.94 24.20
N GLY A 250 -7.26 0.10 23.48
CA GLY A 250 -5.85 0.37 23.21
C GLY A 250 -5.32 -0.25 21.91
N VAL A 251 -6.00 -1.23 21.33
CA VAL A 251 -5.65 -1.81 20.02
C VAL A 251 -6.32 -1.03 18.90
N LYS A 252 -5.54 -0.61 17.91
CA LYS A 252 -5.98 0.26 16.83
C LYS A 252 -6.51 -0.55 15.63
N MET A 253 -7.53 0.00 14.96
CA MET A 253 -7.88 -0.42 13.62
C MET A 253 -7.14 0.46 12.60
N TYR A 254 -6.42 -0.17 11.68
CA TYR A 254 -5.83 0.46 10.50
C TYR A 254 -6.60 0.03 9.27
N THR A 255 -7.28 0.96 8.61
CA THR A 255 -7.93 0.61 7.35
C THR A 255 -6.89 0.21 6.29
N GLY A 256 -7.13 -0.92 5.67
CA GLY A 256 -6.47 -1.38 4.46
C GLY A 256 -7.45 -1.49 3.30
N ASP A 257 -8.64 -0.87 3.46
CA ASP A 257 -9.68 -0.86 2.45
C ASP A 257 -9.49 0.33 1.49
N ASP A 258 -8.83 0.06 0.38
CA ASP A 258 -8.56 1.05 -0.66
C ASP A 258 -9.82 1.49 -1.42
N PHE A 259 -11.02 0.96 -1.10
CA PHE A 259 -12.30 1.36 -1.70
C PHE A 259 -13.14 2.28 -0.83
N ASN A 260 -13.12 2.06 0.50
CA ASN A 260 -14.03 2.72 1.44
C ASN A 260 -13.28 3.58 2.48
N TYR A 261 -11.95 3.74 2.32
CA TYR A 261 -11.08 4.44 3.26
C TYR A 261 -11.57 5.82 3.71
N PRO A 262 -12.21 6.66 2.88
CA PRO A 262 -12.61 7.98 3.37
C PRO A 262 -13.63 7.91 4.51
N ALA A 263 -14.64 7.05 4.38
CA ALA A 263 -15.64 6.88 5.41
C ALA A 263 -15.08 6.21 6.67
N LEU A 264 -14.21 5.20 6.50
CA LEU A 264 -13.57 4.47 7.60
C LEU A 264 -12.65 5.37 8.44
N ILE A 265 -11.85 6.22 7.79
CA ILE A 265 -10.95 7.19 8.45
C ILE A 265 -11.74 8.31 9.14
N ALA A 266 -12.74 8.84 8.49
CA ALA A 266 -13.61 9.87 9.08
C ALA A 266 -14.33 9.33 10.33
N GLY A 267 -14.82 8.09 10.24
CA GLY A 267 -15.55 7.43 11.31
C GLY A 267 -16.99 7.91 11.48
N ASP A 268 -17.62 7.44 12.55
CA ASP A 268 -19.03 7.67 12.90
C ASP A 268 -19.24 8.66 14.07
N GLY A 269 -18.17 9.33 14.48
CA GLY A 269 -18.13 10.22 15.64
C GLY A 269 -17.69 9.53 16.93
N ALA A 270 -18.02 8.26 17.14
CA ALA A 270 -17.60 7.48 18.30
C ALA A 270 -16.32 6.69 18.02
N ARG A 271 -16.21 6.12 16.82
CA ARG A 271 -15.11 5.24 16.40
C ARG A 271 -14.60 5.64 15.01
N HIS A 272 -13.31 5.42 14.78
CA HIS A 272 -12.67 5.66 13.51
C HIS A 272 -11.55 4.65 13.27
N SER A 273 -11.13 4.51 12.04
CA SER A 273 -9.91 3.80 11.68
C SER A 273 -8.75 4.78 11.50
N HIS A 274 -7.56 4.37 11.87
CA HIS A 274 -6.32 4.90 11.34
C HIS A 274 -6.13 4.41 9.90
N ALA A 275 -5.07 4.82 9.21
CA ALA A 275 -4.84 4.41 7.83
C ALA A 275 -3.50 3.69 7.68
N LEU A 276 -3.49 2.59 6.91
CA LEU A 276 -2.29 1.97 6.35
C LEU A 276 -2.64 1.50 4.93
N LEU A 277 -2.46 2.37 3.94
CA LEU A 277 -3.07 2.24 2.62
C LEU A 277 -2.05 2.30 1.49
N GLY A 278 -2.27 1.46 0.47
CA GLY A 278 -1.57 1.53 -0.80
C GLY A 278 -1.96 2.76 -1.62
N ILE A 279 -3.24 3.14 -1.60
CA ILE A 279 -3.71 4.33 -2.34
C ILE A 279 -3.11 5.63 -1.81
N PHE A 280 -2.65 5.70 -0.57
CA PHE A 280 -2.03 6.92 -0.03
C PHE A 280 -0.68 7.25 -0.67
N ASP A 281 -0.07 6.33 -1.40
CA ASP A 281 1.11 6.61 -2.23
C ASP A 281 0.76 7.63 -3.35
N PRO A 282 -0.14 7.31 -4.32
CA PRO A 282 -0.38 8.20 -5.45
C PRO A 282 -1.27 9.41 -5.13
N ILE A 283 -2.06 9.37 -4.06
CA ILE A 283 -2.94 10.49 -3.69
C ILE A 283 -2.41 11.32 -2.52
N ALA A 284 -1.16 11.12 -2.11
CA ALA A 284 -0.60 11.70 -0.89
C ALA A 284 -0.88 13.21 -0.69
N PRO A 285 -0.71 14.10 -1.68
CA PRO A 285 -0.98 15.53 -1.48
C PRO A 285 -2.44 15.82 -1.15
N VAL A 286 -3.38 15.17 -1.85
CA VAL A 286 -4.83 15.33 -1.62
C VAL A 286 -5.22 14.73 -0.27
N ALA A 287 -4.73 13.54 0.05
CA ALA A 287 -5.01 12.88 1.31
C ALA A 287 -4.46 13.68 2.51
N ALA A 288 -3.28 14.28 2.39
CA ALA A 288 -2.71 15.16 3.42
C ALA A 288 -3.58 16.40 3.65
N ALA A 289 -4.00 17.07 2.57
CA ALA A 289 -4.90 18.22 2.66
C ALA A 289 -6.25 17.85 3.29
N ALA A 290 -6.81 16.69 2.91
CA ALA A 290 -8.05 16.17 3.47
C ALA A 290 -7.92 15.86 4.97
N LEU A 291 -6.85 15.17 5.39
CA LEU A 291 -6.61 14.87 6.81
C LEU A 291 -6.44 16.14 7.65
N ALA A 292 -5.81 17.18 7.07
CA ALA A 292 -5.72 18.48 7.72
C ALA A 292 -7.12 19.13 7.95
N ARG A 293 -8.02 19.06 6.96
CA ARG A 293 -9.41 19.49 7.09
C ARG A 293 -10.14 18.72 8.20
N LEU A 294 -9.96 17.40 8.20
CA LEU A 294 -10.55 16.56 9.26
C LEU A 294 -10.04 16.94 10.66
N GLY A 295 -8.74 17.24 10.79
CA GLY A 295 -8.13 17.71 12.04
C GLY A 295 -8.64 19.07 12.50
N ALA A 296 -9.03 19.94 11.57
CA ALA A 296 -9.67 21.23 11.83
C ALA A 296 -11.18 21.14 12.12
N GLY A 297 -11.74 19.92 12.12
CA GLY A 297 -13.19 19.71 12.28
C GLY A 297 -14.01 19.98 11.02
N ASP A 298 -13.36 20.28 9.89
CA ASP A 298 -14.01 20.51 8.59
C ASP A 298 -14.27 19.18 7.87
N ARG A 299 -15.32 18.50 8.30
CA ARG A 299 -15.74 17.23 7.69
C ARG A 299 -16.16 17.39 6.23
N ALA A 300 -16.86 18.47 5.91
CA ALA A 300 -17.31 18.72 4.54
C ALA A 300 -16.12 18.94 3.58
N GLY A 301 -15.11 19.71 4.00
CA GLY A 301 -13.87 19.91 3.25
C GLY A 301 -13.06 18.60 3.08
N TYR A 302 -13.03 17.75 4.11
CA TYR A 302 -12.45 16.41 4.01
C TYR A 302 -13.15 15.57 2.96
N ASP A 303 -14.48 15.46 3.03
CA ASP A 303 -15.28 14.64 2.12
C ASP A 303 -15.16 15.15 0.68
N ALA A 304 -15.14 16.47 0.46
CA ALA A 304 -14.99 17.09 -0.85
C ALA A 304 -13.63 16.76 -1.51
N LEU A 305 -12.54 16.71 -0.74
CA LEU A 305 -11.21 16.36 -1.23
C LEU A 305 -11.08 14.85 -1.48
N MET A 306 -11.65 14.01 -0.63
CA MET A 306 -11.53 12.56 -0.75
C MET A 306 -12.46 11.95 -1.82
N ALA A 307 -13.64 12.50 -2.03
CA ALA A 307 -14.63 11.92 -2.93
C ALA A 307 -14.10 11.69 -4.36
N PRO A 308 -13.37 12.62 -5.02
CA PRO A 308 -12.83 12.39 -6.35
C PRO A 308 -11.75 11.30 -6.42
N THR A 309 -11.11 10.97 -5.29
CA THR A 309 -10.04 9.97 -5.26
C THR A 309 -10.59 8.53 -5.21
N VAL A 310 -11.85 8.33 -4.82
CA VAL A 310 -12.47 7.00 -4.71
C VAL A 310 -12.63 6.31 -6.06
N PRO A 311 -13.16 6.94 -7.12
CA PRO A 311 -13.22 6.31 -8.44
C PRO A 311 -11.83 5.94 -8.96
N LEU A 312 -10.82 6.78 -8.72
CA LEU A 312 -9.43 6.50 -9.08
C LEU A 312 -8.90 5.27 -8.33
N SER A 313 -9.12 5.21 -7.02
CA SER A 313 -8.71 4.05 -6.21
C SER A 313 -9.38 2.77 -6.70
N ARG A 314 -10.69 2.81 -6.94
CA ARG A 314 -11.41 1.65 -7.48
C ARG A 314 -10.88 1.19 -8.83
N LYS A 315 -10.44 2.12 -9.69
CA LYS A 315 -9.81 1.78 -10.96
C LYS A 315 -8.42 1.18 -10.78
N ILE A 316 -7.59 1.76 -9.93
CA ILE A 316 -6.24 1.23 -9.65
C ILE A 316 -6.32 -0.19 -9.07
N PHE A 317 -7.23 -0.41 -8.11
CA PHE A 317 -7.39 -1.68 -7.38
C PHE A 317 -8.44 -2.62 -8.00
N GLU A 318 -8.92 -2.37 -9.24
CA GLU A 318 -9.80 -3.31 -9.93
C GLU A 318 -9.17 -4.70 -10.08
N ALA A 319 -9.99 -5.72 -10.24
CA ALA A 319 -9.49 -7.09 -10.44
C ALA A 319 -8.69 -7.24 -11.76
N PRO A 320 -7.62 -8.05 -11.75
CA PRO A 320 -6.97 -8.73 -10.64
C PRO A 320 -6.25 -7.74 -9.71
N THR A 321 -6.71 -7.66 -8.46
CA THR A 321 -6.34 -6.58 -7.53
C THR A 321 -4.85 -6.53 -7.21
N GLN A 322 -4.14 -7.66 -7.24
CA GLN A 322 -2.69 -7.70 -6.99
C GLN A 322 -1.87 -6.81 -7.95
N TYR A 323 -2.41 -6.42 -9.10
CA TYR A 323 -1.72 -5.58 -10.09
C TYR A 323 -1.91 -4.08 -9.87
N TYR A 324 -2.54 -3.65 -8.78
CA TYR A 324 -2.74 -2.24 -8.44
C TYR A 324 -1.44 -1.42 -8.44
N LYS A 325 -0.32 -2.07 -8.14
CA LYS A 325 1.02 -1.44 -8.10
C LYS A 325 1.39 -0.75 -9.41
N ALA A 326 0.89 -1.27 -10.54
CA ALA A 326 1.12 -0.68 -11.85
C ALA A 326 0.48 0.72 -11.98
N GLY A 327 -0.75 0.90 -11.47
CA GLY A 327 -1.40 2.21 -11.43
C GLY A 327 -0.73 3.18 -10.46
N VAL A 328 -0.21 2.69 -9.33
CA VAL A 328 0.55 3.50 -8.35
C VAL A 328 1.83 4.05 -8.99
N VAL A 329 2.66 3.18 -9.56
CA VAL A 329 3.93 3.58 -10.20
C VAL A 329 3.68 4.44 -11.46
N PHE A 330 2.61 4.17 -12.20
CA PHE A 330 2.20 5.00 -13.33
C PHE A 330 1.97 6.46 -12.89
N LEU A 331 1.22 6.68 -11.80
CA LEU A 331 0.98 8.02 -11.28
C LEU A 331 2.25 8.66 -10.70
N ALA A 332 3.13 7.89 -10.07
CA ALA A 332 4.42 8.39 -9.62
C ALA A 332 5.27 8.90 -10.81
N TRP A 333 5.28 8.15 -11.92
CA TRP A 333 5.92 8.58 -13.15
C TRP A 333 5.27 9.82 -13.75
N LEU A 334 3.95 9.86 -13.92
CA LEU A 334 3.25 11.05 -14.44
C LEU A 334 3.57 12.31 -13.65
N ASN A 335 3.76 12.18 -12.34
CA ASN A 335 4.04 13.29 -11.42
C ASN A 335 5.54 13.62 -11.26
N GLY A 336 6.43 12.97 -12.00
CA GLY A 336 7.85 13.30 -12.02
C GLY A 336 8.64 12.82 -10.79
N PHE A 337 8.13 11.82 -10.07
CA PHE A 337 8.88 11.17 -8.98
C PHE A 337 9.89 10.13 -9.50
N GLN A 338 9.79 9.77 -10.76
CA GLN A 338 10.74 8.95 -11.52
C GLN A 338 10.69 9.33 -13.01
N ASP A 339 11.79 9.08 -13.73
CA ASP A 339 11.93 9.53 -15.13
C ASP A 339 11.39 8.54 -16.17
N HIS A 340 11.03 7.33 -15.76
CA HIS A 340 10.58 6.26 -16.63
C HIS A 340 9.38 5.52 -16.02
N PHE A 341 8.63 4.79 -16.86
CA PHE A 341 7.57 3.90 -16.41
C PHE A 341 8.02 2.43 -16.55
N VAL A 342 9.09 2.08 -15.85
CA VAL A 342 9.58 0.70 -15.74
C VAL A 342 9.46 0.27 -14.28
N MET A 343 8.97 -0.94 -14.07
CA MET A 343 8.77 -1.54 -12.75
C MET A 343 9.67 -2.77 -12.55
N VAL A 344 9.96 -3.06 -11.31
CA VAL A 344 10.63 -4.31 -10.94
C VAL A 344 9.80 -5.50 -11.44
N GLY A 345 10.44 -6.52 -11.98
CA GLY A 345 9.76 -7.68 -12.53
C GLY A 345 8.96 -7.40 -13.81
N GLY A 346 9.15 -6.26 -14.49
CA GLY A 346 8.41 -5.92 -15.70
C GLY A 346 6.91 -5.67 -15.46
N MET A 347 6.53 -5.36 -14.23
CA MET A 347 5.11 -5.32 -13.79
C MET A 347 4.32 -4.15 -14.40
N GLN A 348 4.94 -3.18 -15.09
CA GLN A 348 4.22 -2.15 -15.85
C GLN A 348 3.35 -2.75 -16.96
N SER A 349 3.67 -3.96 -17.43
CA SER A 349 2.88 -4.69 -18.44
C SER A 349 1.69 -5.48 -17.86
N ALA A 350 1.48 -5.45 -16.54
CA ALA A 350 0.36 -6.15 -15.90
C ALA A 350 -1.01 -5.49 -16.17
N ARG A 351 -1.01 -4.28 -16.70
CA ARG A 351 -2.22 -3.55 -17.13
C ARG A 351 -2.07 -3.06 -18.57
N GLY A 352 -3.17 -2.98 -19.29
CA GLY A 352 -3.21 -2.47 -20.66
C GLY A 352 -3.38 -0.95 -20.73
N ILE A 353 -3.20 -0.39 -21.91
CA ILE A 353 -3.26 1.05 -22.17
C ILE A 353 -4.63 1.66 -21.82
N LEU A 354 -5.73 0.94 -21.99
CA LEU A 354 -7.07 1.40 -21.58
C LEU A 354 -7.18 1.65 -20.08
N HIS A 355 -6.56 0.76 -19.28
CA HIS A 355 -6.49 0.96 -17.83
C HIS A 355 -5.73 2.24 -17.48
N TYR A 356 -4.55 2.45 -18.09
CA TYR A 356 -3.74 3.64 -17.84
C TYR A 356 -4.42 4.92 -18.33
N ALA A 357 -5.12 4.87 -19.45
CA ALA A 357 -5.89 6.01 -19.94
C ALA A 357 -7.01 6.42 -18.97
N GLU A 358 -7.72 5.44 -18.39
CA GLU A 358 -8.76 5.76 -17.40
C GLU A 358 -8.17 6.22 -16.06
N VAL A 359 -7.07 5.62 -15.58
CA VAL A 359 -6.33 6.13 -14.42
C VAL A 359 -5.87 7.57 -14.63
N PHE A 360 -5.39 7.91 -15.83
CA PHE A 360 -5.02 9.29 -16.20
C PHE A 360 -6.20 10.26 -16.11
N ARG A 361 -7.36 9.89 -16.70
CA ARG A 361 -8.59 10.72 -16.65
C ARG A 361 -9.06 10.96 -15.22
N LEU A 362 -9.05 9.90 -14.40
CA LEU A 362 -9.49 9.97 -13.01
C LEU A 362 -8.52 10.77 -12.13
N ALA A 363 -7.22 10.67 -12.39
CA ALA A 363 -6.20 11.45 -11.69
C ALA A 363 -6.30 12.95 -12.02
N ASP A 364 -6.57 13.30 -13.28
CA ASP A 364 -6.84 14.68 -13.69
C ASP A 364 -8.07 15.24 -12.95
N ARG A 365 -9.19 14.52 -12.97
CA ARG A 365 -10.43 14.93 -12.26
C ARG A 365 -10.23 15.10 -10.75
N ALA A 366 -9.34 14.30 -10.15
CA ALA A 366 -9.04 14.36 -8.72
C ALA A 366 -7.98 15.42 -8.36
N GLY A 367 -7.47 16.19 -9.33
CA GLY A 367 -6.45 17.22 -9.10
C GLY A 367 -5.09 16.65 -8.68
N LEU A 368 -4.76 15.42 -9.10
CA LEU A 368 -3.57 14.69 -8.69
C LEU A 368 -2.39 14.84 -9.66
N LEU A 369 -2.58 15.46 -10.81
CA LEU A 369 -1.50 15.71 -11.78
C LEU A 369 -0.82 17.03 -11.44
N ARG A 370 0.26 16.97 -10.65
CA ARG A 370 0.98 18.15 -10.13
C ARG A 370 1.54 19.09 -11.22
N ASP A 371 1.94 18.52 -12.35
CA ASP A 371 2.32 19.21 -13.58
C ASP A 371 1.51 18.61 -14.75
N PRO A 372 0.37 19.21 -15.12
CA PRO A 372 -0.46 18.70 -16.19
C PRO A 372 0.22 18.63 -17.56
N ALA A 373 1.18 19.54 -17.85
CA ALA A 373 1.90 19.52 -19.12
C ALA A 373 2.87 18.33 -19.19
N LEU A 374 3.62 18.07 -18.13
CA LEU A 374 4.48 16.90 -18.01
C LEU A 374 3.66 15.61 -18.08
N ALA A 375 2.56 15.53 -17.34
CA ALA A 375 1.69 14.35 -17.32
C ALA A 375 1.12 14.05 -18.72
N ALA A 376 0.65 15.09 -19.44
CA ALA A 376 0.16 14.94 -20.82
C ALA A 376 1.27 14.48 -21.78
N ALA A 377 2.49 15.05 -21.65
CA ALA A 377 3.62 14.64 -22.48
C ALA A 377 4.00 13.18 -22.25
N ARG A 378 4.03 12.72 -20.98
CA ARG A 378 4.31 11.34 -20.62
C ARG A 378 3.21 10.38 -21.07
N MET A 379 1.94 10.76 -20.93
CA MET A 379 0.84 9.95 -21.41
C MET A 379 0.86 9.83 -22.96
N ARG A 380 1.15 10.90 -23.70
CA ARG A 380 1.37 10.82 -25.16
C ARG A 380 2.49 9.85 -25.54
N ALA A 381 3.61 9.89 -24.82
CA ALA A 381 4.72 8.97 -25.04
C ALA A 381 4.30 7.51 -24.81
N LEU A 382 3.51 7.23 -23.77
CA LEU A 382 2.97 5.89 -23.52
C LEU A 382 1.99 5.45 -24.61
N CYS A 383 1.08 6.34 -25.05
CA CYS A 383 0.16 6.08 -26.16
C CYS A 383 0.93 5.73 -27.45
N ALA A 384 1.97 6.50 -27.78
CA ALA A 384 2.80 6.24 -28.97
C ALA A 384 3.49 4.87 -28.93
N GLN A 385 3.94 4.40 -27.75
CA GLN A 385 4.49 3.04 -27.58
C GLN A 385 3.45 1.94 -27.86
N HIS A 386 2.15 2.26 -27.79
CA HIS A 386 1.04 1.37 -28.10
C HIS A 386 0.44 1.61 -29.50
N GLY A 387 1.14 2.37 -30.37
CA GLY A 387 0.66 2.67 -31.73
C GLY A 387 -0.49 3.68 -31.79
N ILE A 388 -0.70 4.46 -30.74
CA ILE A 388 -1.72 5.50 -30.62
C ILE A 388 -1.02 6.85 -30.70
N GLY A 389 -1.27 7.59 -31.80
CA GLY A 389 -0.62 8.87 -32.07
C GLY A 389 -1.59 10.00 -32.35
#